data_9cb98ccc102373e0638091d16c0b23a9
#
_entry.id   9cb98ccc102373e0638091d16c0b23a9
#
_cell.length_a   1.000
_cell.length_b   1.000
_cell.length_c   1.000
_cell.angle_alpha   90.00
_cell.angle_beta   90.00
_cell.angle_gamma   90.00
#
_symmetry.space_group_name_H-M   'P 1'
#
loop_
_entity.id
_entity.type
_entity.pdbx_description
1 polymer ?
#
loop_
_entity_poly.entity_id
_entity_poly.type
_entity_poly.pdbx_seq_one_letter_code
_entity_poly.pdbx_strand_id
1 'polypeptide(L)'
;MSEENSLDVYSFEKENREYFERNLPPRPANYFGLEGFKEITRELLTEQTNRDVYMHLIRDSQGMMVGRINLSVLENDRTTAELGYRIGENVTNLGYAGEAVKLVLDKAFTTYGLNKIIAGTATGNLASQRVLIKNGFTFSRMIENDLHIHNEWVHTAVFEIRRP
;
A
#
# COMPACT_ATOMS: atom_id res chain seq x y z
N MET A 1 -7.93 7.87 5.40
CA MET A 1 -9.12 7.73 4.52
C MET A 1 -10.36 8.10 5.34
N SER A 2 -11.42 8.60 4.73
CA SER A 2 -12.71 8.88 5.35
C SER A 2 -13.84 8.39 4.44
N GLU A 3 -15.06 8.35 4.97
CA GLU A 3 -16.25 7.97 4.19
C GLU A 3 -16.48 8.92 3.00
N GLU A 4 -16.21 10.21 3.19
CA GLU A 4 -16.36 11.27 2.16
C GLU A 4 -15.49 11.04 0.92
N ASN A 5 -14.29 10.49 1.08
CA ASN A 5 -13.37 10.24 -0.03
C ASN A 5 -13.35 8.78 -0.52
N SER A 6 -14.29 7.97 -0.04
CA SER A 6 -14.38 6.56 -0.43
C SER A 6 -14.70 6.38 -1.92
N LEU A 7 -15.50 7.27 -2.50
CA LEU A 7 -15.84 7.25 -3.92
C LEU A 7 -14.64 7.59 -4.80
N ASP A 8 -13.74 8.49 -4.37
CA ASP A 8 -12.48 8.77 -5.07
C ASP A 8 -11.63 7.49 -5.14
N VAL A 9 -11.57 6.76 -4.01
CA VAL A 9 -10.83 5.48 -3.95
C VAL A 9 -11.46 4.42 -4.86
N TYR A 10 -12.79 4.34 -4.87
CA TYR A 10 -13.51 3.41 -5.76
C TYR A 10 -13.21 3.68 -7.24
N SER A 11 -13.34 4.94 -7.66
CA SER A 11 -13.05 5.35 -9.04
C SER A 11 -11.61 5.06 -9.41
N PHE A 12 -10.67 5.45 -8.55
CA PHE A 12 -9.24 5.21 -8.75
C PHE A 12 -8.88 3.72 -8.89
N GLU A 13 -9.39 2.86 -8.00
CA GLU A 13 -9.14 1.41 -8.07
C GLU A 13 -9.78 0.79 -9.33
N LYS A 14 -10.97 1.25 -9.72
CA LYS A 14 -11.68 0.77 -10.90
C LYS A 14 -10.96 1.16 -12.19
N GLU A 15 -10.54 2.42 -12.31
CA GLU A 15 -9.82 2.95 -13.49
C GLU A 15 -8.45 2.28 -13.67
N ASN A 16 -7.79 1.91 -12.57
CA ASN A 16 -6.46 1.30 -12.61
C ASN A 16 -6.48 -0.23 -12.43
N ARG A 17 -7.66 -0.87 -12.50
CA ARG A 17 -7.83 -2.29 -12.20
C ARG A 17 -6.88 -3.17 -13.01
N GLU A 18 -6.91 -3.07 -14.33
CA GLU A 18 -6.09 -3.90 -15.22
C GLU A 18 -4.60 -3.69 -14.98
N TYR A 19 -4.20 -2.45 -14.72
CA TYR A 19 -2.81 -2.11 -14.42
C TYR A 19 -2.35 -2.75 -13.10
N PHE A 20 -3.16 -2.68 -12.05
CA PHE A 20 -2.81 -3.28 -10.76
C PHE A 20 -2.79 -4.80 -10.82
N GLU A 21 -3.73 -5.41 -11.49
CA GLU A 21 -3.81 -6.87 -11.65
C GLU A 21 -2.63 -7.46 -12.44
N ARG A 22 -1.87 -6.65 -13.20
CA ARG A 22 -0.61 -7.11 -13.86
C ARG A 22 0.49 -7.48 -12.87
N ASN A 23 0.51 -6.86 -11.69
CA ASN A 23 1.64 -6.98 -10.76
C ASN A 23 1.21 -7.34 -9.33
N LEU A 24 -0.07 -7.45 -9.07
CA LEU A 24 -0.64 -7.70 -7.75
C LEU A 24 -1.73 -8.77 -7.86
N PRO A 25 -1.95 -9.56 -6.81
CA PRO A 25 -3.11 -10.43 -6.73
C PRO A 25 -4.41 -9.65 -6.99
N PRO A 26 -5.37 -10.24 -7.71
CA PRO A 26 -6.64 -9.59 -7.99
C PRO A 26 -7.43 -9.33 -6.71
N ARG A 27 -8.22 -8.26 -6.72
CA ARG A 27 -9.16 -7.98 -5.64
C ARG A 27 -10.29 -9.01 -5.64
N PRO A 28 -10.95 -9.25 -4.50
CA PRO A 28 -12.18 -10.05 -4.45
C PRO A 28 -13.21 -9.57 -5.48
N ALA A 29 -13.98 -10.48 -6.04
CA ALA A 29 -14.92 -10.17 -7.13
C ALA A 29 -15.96 -9.09 -6.76
N ASN A 30 -16.39 -9.05 -5.50
CA ASN A 30 -17.33 -8.06 -4.97
C ASN A 30 -16.73 -6.66 -4.78
N TYR A 31 -15.38 -6.52 -4.79
CA TYR A 31 -14.70 -5.25 -4.57
C TYR A 31 -15.06 -4.17 -5.61
N PHE A 32 -15.30 -4.57 -6.85
CA PHE A 32 -15.63 -3.64 -7.94
C PHE A 32 -17.14 -3.41 -8.11
N GLY A 33 -17.97 -4.01 -7.27
CA GLY A 33 -19.38 -3.68 -7.11
C GLY A 33 -19.54 -2.59 -6.02
N LEU A 34 -20.41 -1.59 -6.27
CA LEU A 34 -20.55 -0.45 -5.35
C LEU A 34 -20.90 -0.86 -3.91
N GLU A 35 -21.79 -1.83 -3.74
CA GLU A 35 -22.20 -2.28 -2.39
C GLU A 35 -21.07 -3.08 -1.70
N GLY A 36 -20.42 -3.99 -2.42
CA GLY A 36 -19.26 -4.73 -1.86
C GLY A 36 -18.10 -3.80 -1.51
N PHE A 37 -17.85 -2.77 -2.34
CA PHE A 37 -16.86 -1.76 -2.04
C PHE A 37 -17.19 -0.96 -0.76
N LYS A 38 -18.45 -0.56 -0.59
CA LYS A 38 -18.89 0.16 0.62
C LYS A 38 -18.74 -0.69 1.88
N GLU A 39 -19.04 -1.99 1.79
CA GLU A 39 -18.90 -2.92 2.91
C GLU A 39 -17.43 -3.06 3.32
N ILE A 40 -16.55 -3.36 2.37
CA ILE A 40 -15.09 -3.44 2.60
C ILE A 40 -14.54 -2.10 3.14
N THR A 41 -15.00 -0.98 2.61
CA THR A 41 -14.56 0.34 3.08
C THR A 41 -14.98 0.58 4.54
N ARG A 42 -16.18 0.16 4.94
CA ARG A 42 -16.66 0.30 6.32
C ARG A 42 -15.82 -0.53 7.29
N GLU A 43 -15.45 -1.74 6.91
CA GLU A 43 -14.54 -2.59 7.69
C GLU A 43 -13.18 -1.91 7.87
N LEU A 44 -12.57 -1.45 6.77
CA LEU A 44 -11.29 -0.74 6.78
C LEU A 44 -11.32 0.55 7.63
N LEU A 45 -12.42 1.30 7.63
CA LEU A 45 -12.58 2.49 8.48
C LEU A 45 -12.69 2.11 9.96
N THR A 46 -13.26 0.96 10.27
CA THR A 46 -13.29 0.42 11.63
C THR A 46 -11.89 0.02 12.08
N GLU A 47 -11.13 -0.70 11.26
CA GLU A 47 -9.72 -1.03 11.52
C GLU A 47 -8.87 0.24 11.71
N GLN A 48 -9.10 1.29 10.91
CA GLN A 48 -8.41 2.57 11.08
C GLN A 48 -8.74 3.24 12.42
N THR A 49 -9.98 3.16 12.87
CA THR A 49 -10.40 3.68 14.18
C THR A 49 -9.71 2.93 15.32
N ASN A 50 -9.54 1.63 15.17
CA ASN A 50 -8.82 0.75 16.11
C ASN A 50 -7.30 0.88 16.03
N ARG A 51 -6.78 1.65 15.06
CA ARG A 51 -5.35 1.77 14.76
C ARG A 51 -4.70 0.45 14.30
N ASP A 52 -5.47 -0.41 13.67
CA ASP A 52 -4.98 -1.64 13.03
C ASP A 52 -4.44 -1.34 11.63
N VAL A 53 -4.95 -0.26 11.01
CA VAL A 53 -4.46 0.25 9.73
C VAL A 53 -4.41 1.78 9.74
N TYR A 54 -3.42 2.36 9.06
CA TYR A 54 -3.36 3.79 8.76
C TYR A 54 -3.42 3.97 7.24
N MET A 55 -4.53 4.52 6.74
CA MET A 55 -4.77 4.69 5.30
C MET A 55 -4.62 6.15 4.89
N HIS A 56 -3.84 6.39 3.83
CA HIS A 56 -3.62 7.71 3.26
C HIS A 56 -3.88 7.72 1.76
N LEU A 57 -4.45 8.82 1.29
CA LEU A 57 -4.59 9.11 -0.13
C LEU A 57 -3.39 9.94 -0.59
N ILE A 58 -2.88 9.61 -1.76
CA ILE A 58 -1.85 10.40 -2.43
C ILE A 58 -2.56 11.28 -3.45
N ARG A 59 -2.40 12.59 -3.29
CA ARG A 59 -2.99 13.58 -4.20
C ARG A 59 -1.89 14.42 -4.83
N ASP A 60 -2.11 14.82 -6.06
CA ASP A 60 -1.23 15.77 -6.75
C ASP A 60 -1.47 17.21 -6.28
N SER A 61 -0.74 18.16 -6.86
CA SER A 61 -0.86 19.58 -6.55
C SER A 61 -2.22 20.20 -6.92
N GLN A 62 -3.02 19.52 -7.73
CA GLN A 62 -4.37 19.92 -8.13
C GLN A 62 -5.45 19.26 -7.26
N GLY A 63 -5.05 18.43 -6.28
CA GLY A 63 -5.95 17.69 -5.40
C GLY A 63 -6.50 16.40 -6.00
N MET A 64 -6.09 16.01 -7.21
CA MET A 64 -6.52 14.77 -7.84
C MET A 64 -5.88 13.56 -7.16
N MET A 65 -6.64 12.50 -6.95
CA MET A 65 -6.13 11.25 -6.40
C MET A 65 -5.23 10.55 -7.42
N VAL A 66 -3.96 10.36 -7.06
CA VAL A 66 -2.94 9.70 -7.89
C VAL A 66 -2.45 8.38 -7.30
N GLY A 67 -2.87 8.07 -6.07
CA GLY A 67 -2.49 6.84 -5.40
C GLY A 67 -3.03 6.74 -3.99
N ARG A 68 -2.65 5.66 -3.34
CA ARG A 68 -2.89 5.44 -1.90
C ARG A 68 -1.73 4.70 -1.27
N ILE A 69 -1.57 4.86 0.04
CA ILE A 69 -0.52 4.24 0.84
C ILE A 69 -1.07 3.89 2.21
N ASN A 70 -0.79 2.69 2.69
CA ASN A 70 -1.29 2.15 3.95
C ASN A 70 -0.16 1.61 4.80
N LEU A 71 -0.36 1.64 6.11
CA LEU A 71 0.41 0.88 7.09
C LEU A 71 -0.56 -0.06 7.81
N SER A 72 -0.39 -1.36 7.67
CA SER A 72 -1.15 -2.39 8.39
C SER A 72 -0.34 -2.84 9.60
N VAL A 73 -0.84 -2.58 10.80
CA VAL A 73 -0.14 -2.89 12.05
C VAL A 73 -0.24 -4.38 12.33
N LEU A 74 0.88 -5.02 12.71
CA LEU A 74 0.90 -6.44 12.98
C LEU A 74 0.22 -6.75 14.34
N GLU A 75 -0.65 -7.75 14.37
CA GLU A 75 -1.36 -8.16 15.58
C GLU A 75 -0.40 -8.56 16.72
N ASN A 76 0.65 -9.31 16.38
CA ASN A 76 1.61 -9.84 17.34
C ASN A 76 2.70 -8.84 17.75
N ASP A 77 2.81 -7.71 17.05
CA ASP A 77 3.77 -6.64 17.33
C ASP A 77 3.21 -5.30 16.91
N ARG A 78 2.51 -4.65 17.81
CA ARG A 78 1.84 -3.36 17.60
C ARG A 78 2.81 -2.20 17.32
N THR A 79 4.11 -2.44 17.38
CA THR A 79 5.16 -1.46 17.03
C THR A 79 5.71 -1.68 15.60
N THR A 80 5.27 -2.74 14.92
CA THR A 80 5.64 -3.05 13.54
C THR A 80 4.41 -2.93 12.63
N ALA A 81 4.60 -2.37 11.44
CA ALA A 81 3.56 -2.33 10.43
C ALA A 81 4.10 -2.74 9.04
N GLU A 82 3.21 -3.28 8.21
CA GLU A 82 3.46 -3.56 6.80
C GLU A 82 3.03 -2.36 5.96
N LEU A 83 3.93 -1.89 5.09
CA LEU A 83 3.71 -0.82 4.13
C LEU A 83 3.21 -1.39 2.81
N GLY A 84 2.09 -0.89 2.32
CA GLY A 84 1.60 -1.13 0.98
C GLY A 84 1.19 0.16 0.29
N TYR A 85 1.44 0.28 -1.02
CA TYR A 85 1.00 1.43 -1.81
C TYR A 85 0.63 1.04 -3.24
N ARG A 86 -0.19 1.88 -3.85
CA ARG A 86 -0.57 1.81 -5.27
C ARG A 86 -0.52 3.21 -5.87
N ILE A 87 0.04 3.31 -7.07
CA ILE A 87 0.12 4.55 -7.86
C ILE A 87 -0.60 4.31 -9.18
N GLY A 88 -1.40 5.25 -9.63
CA GLY A 88 -2.10 5.15 -10.92
C GLY A 88 -1.14 5.02 -12.10
N GLU A 89 -1.54 4.26 -13.13
CA GLU A 89 -0.71 3.98 -14.31
C GLU A 89 -0.19 5.25 -14.98
N ASN A 90 -1.08 6.25 -15.16
CA ASN A 90 -0.80 7.49 -15.87
C ASN A 90 0.19 8.44 -15.16
N VAL A 91 0.48 8.17 -13.87
CA VAL A 91 1.35 9.01 -13.04
C VAL A 91 2.55 8.24 -12.48
N THR A 92 2.85 7.08 -13.07
CA THR A 92 4.05 6.31 -12.74
C THR A 92 5.31 7.08 -13.13
N ASN A 93 6.42 6.79 -12.43
CA ASN A 93 7.72 7.43 -12.65
C ASN A 93 7.79 8.96 -12.39
N LEU A 94 6.73 9.58 -11.87
CA LEU A 94 6.71 11.00 -11.49
C LEU A 94 7.15 11.26 -10.05
N GLY A 95 7.60 10.24 -9.32
CA GLY A 95 8.14 10.38 -7.96
C GLY A 95 7.13 10.25 -6.82
N TYR A 96 5.82 10.22 -7.10
CA TYR A 96 4.77 10.17 -6.08
C TYR A 96 4.93 9.04 -5.06
N ALA A 97 5.30 7.82 -5.50
CA ALA A 97 5.53 6.72 -4.59
C ALA A 97 6.65 7.01 -3.58
N GLY A 98 7.78 7.53 -4.07
CA GLY A 98 8.94 7.84 -3.22
C GLY A 98 8.63 8.91 -2.18
N GLU A 99 7.94 9.98 -2.59
CA GLU A 99 7.55 11.06 -1.69
C GLU A 99 6.51 10.58 -0.67
N ALA A 100 5.50 9.82 -1.10
CA ALA A 100 4.48 9.27 -0.20
C ALA A 100 5.09 8.32 0.84
N VAL A 101 6.02 7.46 0.45
CA VAL A 101 6.74 6.57 1.37
C VAL A 101 7.52 7.39 2.39
N LYS A 102 8.25 8.42 1.97
CA LYS A 102 8.98 9.32 2.88
C LYS A 102 8.05 9.96 3.92
N LEU A 103 6.93 10.53 3.47
CA LEU A 103 5.97 11.20 4.35
C LEU A 103 5.29 10.24 5.32
N VAL A 104 4.95 9.03 4.87
CA VAL A 104 4.30 8.05 5.74
C VAL A 104 5.26 7.45 6.75
N LEU A 105 6.55 7.29 6.43
CA LEU A 105 7.58 6.87 7.37
C LEU A 105 7.78 7.90 8.48
N ASP A 106 7.82 9.20 8.14
CA ASP A 106 7.86 10.26 9.14
C ASP A 106 6.69 10.14 10.12
N LYS A 107 5.45 10.04 9.62
CA LYS A 107 4.27 9.83 10.48
C LYS A 107 4.34 8.54 11.28
N ALA A 108 4.81 7.45 10.69
CA ALA A 108 4.94 6.15 11.36
C ALA A 108 5.80 6.27 12.62
N PHE A 109 6.95 6.92 12.50
CA PHE A 109 7.93 7.02 13.57
C PHE A 109 7.65 8.16 14.57
N THR A 110 7.07 9.27 14.12
CA THR A 110 6.84 10.43 14.99
C THR A 110 5.45 10.46 15.62
N THR A 111 4.43 9.97 14.89
CA THR A 111 3.02 10.14 15.28
C THR A 111 2.37 8.82 15.69
N TYR A 112 2.63 7.73 14.95
CA TYR A 112 1.94 6.46 15.18
C TYR A 112 2.65 5.55 16.19
N GLY A 113 3.86 5.92 16.63
CA GLY A 113 4.63 5.16 17.62
C GLY A 113 5.19 3.84 17.12
N LEU A 114 5.29 3.70 15.78
CA LEU A 114 5.86 2.50 15.17
C LEU A 114 7.39 2.55 15.28
N ASN A 115 8.01 1.37 15.42
CA ASN A 115 9.46 1.23 15.51
C ASN A 115 10.06 0.54 14.29
N LYS A 116 9.24 -0.21 13.56
CA LYS A 116 9.68 -0.99 12.41
C LYS A 116 8.60 -0.97 11.32
N ILE A 117 9.04 -0.78 10.07
CA ILE A 117 8.18 -0.92 8.90
C ILE A 117 8.78 -2.00 8.00
N ILE A 118 7.93 -2.93 7.57
CA ILE A 118 8.27 -3.95 6.57
C ILE A 118 7.48 -3.68 5.29
N ALA A 119 8.02 -4.09 4.16
CA ALA A 119 7.35 -3.99 2.86
C ALA A 119 7.70 -5.19 1.99
N GLY A 120 6.68 -5.88 1.48
CA GLY A 120 6.82 -6.96 0.53
C GLY A 120 6.55 -6.50 -0.89
N THR A 121 7.32 -6.99 -1.86
CA THR A 121 7.06 -6.77 -3.29
C THR A 121 7.50 -7.97 -4.10
N ALA A 122 6.79 -8.27 -5.19
CA ALA A 122 7.21 -9.32 -6.12
C ALA A 122 8.66 -9.07 -6.57
N THR A 123 9.46 -10.14 -6.66
CA THR A 123 10.88 -10.03 -7.02
C THR A 123 11.10 -9.40 -8.40
N GLY A 124 10.14 -9.52 -9.32
CA GLY A 124 10.15 -8.86 -10.63
C GLY A 124 9.78 -7.38 -10.60
N ASN A 125 9.20 -6.86 -9.50
CA ASN A 125 8.79 -5.45 -9.40
C ASN A 125 9.95 -4.54 -8.97
N LEU A 126 10.91 -4.35 -9.89
CA LEU A 126 12.11 -3.53 -9.65
C LEU A 126 11.78 -2.06 -9.34
N ALA A 127 10.66 -1.55 -9.85
CA ALA A 127 10.22 -0.17 -9.58
C ALA A 127 9.92 0.02 -8.09
N SER A 128 9.14 -0.90 -7.48
CA SER A 128 8.83 -0.87 -6.06
C SER A 128 10.09 -1.05 -5.20
N GLN A 129 10.96 -1.99 -5.54
CA GLN A 129 12.22 -2.20 -4.83
C GLN A 129 13.09 -0.94 -4.80
N ARG A 130 13.21 -0.23 -5.94
CA ARG A 130 13.95 1.04 -6.02
C ARG A 130 13.36 2.13 -5.14
N VAL A 131 12.02 2.23 -5.06
CA VAL A 131 11.34 3.18 -4.16
C VAL A 131 11.68 2.88 -2.71
N LEU A 132 11.61 1.62 -2.30
CA LEU A 132 11.92 1.20 -0.93
C LEU A 132 13.39 1.50 -0.59
N ILE A 133 14.33 1.07 -1.42
CA ILE A 133 15.77 1.29 -1.19
C ILE A 133 16.10 2.79 -1.10
N LYS A 134 15.55 3.62 -1.99
CA LYS A 134 15.75 5.08 -1.95
C LYS A 134 15.21 5.73 -0.68
N ASN A 135 14.23 5.10 -0.02
CA ASN A 135 13.67 5.55 1.25
C ASN A 135 14.32 4.89 2.48
N GLY A 136 15.48 4.25 2.31
CA GLY A 136 16.27 3.72 3.43
C GLY A 136 15.90 2.30 3.86
N PHE A 137 15.00 1.62 3.16
CA PHE A 137 14.74 0.21 3.44
C PHE A 137 15.94 -0.64 3.01
N THR A 138 16.21 -1.68 3.79
CA THR A 138 17.20 -2.72 3.48
C THR A 138 16.50 -4.04 3.19
N PHE A 139 17.05 -4.84 2.29
CA PHE A 139 16.57 -6.19 2.02
C PHE A 139 16.70 -7.05 3.29
N SER A 140 15.64 -7.74 3.66
CA SER A 140 15.56 -8.59 4.85
C SER A 140 15.58 -10.06 4.49
N ARG A 141 14.66 -10.50 3.63
CA ARG A 141 14.52 -11.90 3.22
C ARG A 141 13.73 -12.05 1.93
N MET A 142 13.77 -13.22 1.36
CA MET A 142 12.87 -13.65 0.29
C MET A 142 11.88 -14.68 0.82
N ILE A 143 10.64 -14.60 0.37
CA ILE A 143 9.61 -15.63 0.60
C ILE A 143 9.34 -16.28 -0.76
N GLU A 144 9.58 -17.58 -0.84
CA GLU A 144 9.38 -18.32 -2.07
C GLU A 144 7.91 -18.65 -2.28
N ASN A 145 7.44 -18.54 -3.53
CA ASN A 145 6.09 -18.91 -3.94
C ASN A 145 5.00 -18.29 -3.04
N ASP A 146 5.13 -16.97 -2.76
CA ASP A 146 4.30 -16.24 -1.80
C ASP A 146 3.07 -15.62 -2.45
N LEU A 147 3.20 -15.08 -3.66
CA LEU A 147 2.12 -14.42 -4.37
C LEU A 147 1.68 -15.23 -5.58
N HIS A 148 0.37 -15.34 -5.79
CA HIS A 148 -0.21 -15.97 -6.97
C HIS A 148 -0.72 -14.88 -7.92
N ILE A 149 -0.01 -14.68 -9.03
CA ILE A 149 -0.30 -13.67 -10.04
C ILE A 149 -0.33 -14.32 -11.42
N HIS A 150 -1.39 -14.14 -12.20
CA HIS A 150 -1.56 -14.71 -13.54
C HIS A 150 -1.34 -16.23 -13.61
N ASN A 151 -1.88 -16.98 -12.64
CA ASN A 151 -1.70 -18.44 -12.50
C ASN A 151 -0.26 -18.90 -12.27
N GLU A 152 0.63 -18.00 -11.90
CA GLU A 152 2.01 -18.30 -11.54
C GLU A 152 2.30 -17.92 -10.09
N TRP A 153 3.10 -18.73 -9.40
CA TRP A 153 3.62 -18.43 -8.10
C TRP A 153 4.90 -17.58 -8.25
N VAL A 154 4.89 -16.41 -7.66
CA VAL A 154 6.04 -15.50 -7.65
C VAL A 154 6.60 -15.32 -6.24
N HIS A 155 7.91 -15.08 -6.17
CA HIS A 155 8.58 -14.83 -4.89
C HIS A 155 8.38 -13.39 -4.45
N THR A 156 8.35 -13.18 -3.14
CA THR A 156 8.30 -11.84 -2.52
C THR A 156 9.67 -11.48 -1.94
N ALA A 157 10.20 -10.34 -2.34
CA ALA A 157 11.33 -9.70 -1.68
C ALA A 157 10.79 -8.82 -0.55
N VAL A 158 11.21 -9.11 0.68
CA VAL A 158 10.83 -8.35 1.88
C VAL A 158 11.95 -7.40 2.26
N PHE A 159 11.60 -6.15 2.47
CA PHE A 159 12.46 -5.07 2.90
C PHE A 159 12.01 -4.57 4.27
N GLU A 160 12.92 -4.01 5.06
CA GLU A 160 12.59 -3.43 6.35
C GLU A 160 13.36 -2.14 6.62
N ILE A 161 12.75 -1.27 7.40
CA ILE A 161 13.37 -0.07 7.97
C ILE A 161 12.96 0.04 9.43
N ARG A 162 13.89 0.50 10.27
CA ARG A 162 13.66 0.76 11.68
C ARG A 162 13.71 2.24 11.98
N ARG A 163 13.03 2.63 13.02
CA ARG A 163 13.11 4.00 13.55
C ARG A 163 14.58 4.35 13.82
N PRO A 164 15.07 5.51 13.35
CA PRO A 164 16.40 6.02 13.64
C PRO A 164 16.70 6.17 15.13
#